data_fc4533b67c093174a4b59f98f40b74b8
#
_entry.id   fc4533b67c093174a4b59f98f40b74b8
#
_cell.length_a   1.000
_cell.length_b   1.000
_cell.length_c   1.000
_cell.angle_alpha   90.00
_cell.angle_beta   90.00
_cell.angle_gamma   90.00
#
_symmetry.space_group_name_H-M   'P 1'
#
loop_
_entity.id
_entity.type
_entity.pdbx_description
1 polymer ?
#
loop_
_entity_poly.entity_id
_entity_poly.type
_entity_poly.pdbx_seq_one_letter_code
_entity_poly.pdbx_strand_id
1 'polypeptide(L)'
;MNEFLIRKAKKGDKDAFCRLMDEQVQSMYKVASAYLKNDEDVADAIQDTILSCYENLKSLKQNRYFKTWMIRILINKCRDILQRKKQITYTDQLPEMPFYEEEYASKEWAPV
;
A
#
# COMPACT_ATOMS: atom_id res chain seq x y z
N MET A 1 -2.87 8.49 -13.89
CA MET A 1 -2.33 8.88 -12.58
C MET A 1 -2.12 10.37 -12.52
N ASN A 2 -2.43 10.98 -11.40
CA ASN A 2 -2.42 12.44 -11.29
C ASN A 2 -1.07 12.93 -10.76
N GLU A 3 -0.15 13.17 -11.66
CA GLU A 3 1.18 13.63 -11.27
C GLU A 3 1.18 14.98 -10.61
N PHE A 4 0.22 15.81 -10.96
CA PHE A 4 0.09 17.14 -10.36
C PHE A 4 -0.15 17.03 -8.86
N LEU A 5 -1.06 16.14 -8.46
CA LEU A 5 -1.34 15.94 -7.03
C LEU A 5 -0.12 15.37 -6.31
N ILE A 6 0.59 14.47 -6.97
CA ILE A 6 1.79 13.89 -6.35
C ILE A 6 2.81 14.97 -6.06
N ARG A 7 3.04 15.86 -7.03
CA ARG A 7 4.01 16.92 -6.83
C ARG A 7 3.61 17.87 -5.71
N LYS A 8 2.32 18.23 -5.67
CA LYS A 8 1.85 19.13 -4.61
C LYS A 8 1.93 18.47 -3.25
N ALA A 9 1.56 17.19 -3.17
CA ALA A 9 1.63 16.47 -1.91
C ALA A 9 3.07 16.38 -1.40
N LYS A 10 4.02 16.17 -2.31
CA LYS A 10 5.43 16.14 -1.93
C LYS A 10 5.92 17.45 -1.36
N LYS A 11 5.30 18.55 -1.76
CA LYS A 11 5.65 19.88 -1.25
C LYS A 11 4.96 20.19 0.06
N GLY A 12 4.15 19.28 0.57
CA GLY A 12 3.50 19.48 1.85
C GLY A 12 2.04 19.87 1.79
N ASP A 13 1.44 19.85 0.60
CA ASP A 13 0.03 20.19 0.45
C ASP A 13 -0.82 19.02 0.92
N LYS A 14 -1.42 19.18 2.11
CA LYS A 14 -2.19 18.09 2.70
C LYS A 14 -3.47 17.80 1.96
N ASP A 15 -4.11 18.81 1.38
CA ASP A 15 -5.32 18.59 0.60
C ASP A 15 -5.00 17.78 -0.65
N ALA A 16 -3.87 18.07 -1.30
CA ALA A 16 -3.46 17.30 -2.46
C ALA A 16 -3.19 15.85 -2.08
N PHE A 17 -2.58 15.63 -0.93
CA PHE A 17 -2.33 14.27 -0.47
C PHE A 17 -3.65 13.53 -0.22
N CYS A 18 -4.60 14.17 0.42
CA CYS A 18 -5.89 13.53 0.70
C CYS A 18 -6.60 13.16 -0.60
N ARG A 19 -6.58 14.05 -1.57
CA ARG A 19 -7.20 13.75 -2.87
C ARG A 19 -6.51 12.61 -3.56
N LEU A 20 -5.19 12.58 -3.49
CA LEU A 20 -4.41 11.51 -4.08
C LEU A 20 -4.80 10.17 -3.46
N MET A 21 -4.92 10.14 -2.14
CA MET A 21 -5.31 8.90 -1.46
C MET A 21 -6.74 8.49 -1.81
N ASP A 22 -7.65 9.46 -1.87
CA ASP A 22 -9.03 9.17 -2.23
C ASP A 22 -9.13 8.48 -3.58
N GLU A 23 -8.28 8.88 -4.52
CA GLU A 23 -8.26 8.27 -5.84
C GLU A 23 -7.76 6.83 -5.80
N GLN A 24 -7.03 6.45 -4.75
CA GLN A 24 -6.41 5.14 -4.68
C GLN A 24 -7.16 4.15 -3.80
N VAL A 25 -8.16 4.61 -3.05
CA VAL A 25 -8.80 3.75 -2.04
C VAL A 25 -9.38 2.49 -2.65
N GLN A 26 -10.05 2.60 -3.80
CA GLN A 26 -10.66 1.41 -4.40
C GLN A 26 -9.60 0.40 -4.86
N SER A 27 -8.51 0.88 -5.43
CA SER A 27 -7.42 0.00 -5.82
C SER A 27 -6.82 -0.69 -4.60
N MET A 28 -6.62 0.06 -3.53
CA MET A 28 -6.09 -0.51 -2.30
C MET A 28 -7.04 -1.54 -1.72
N TYR A 29 -8.33 -1.26 -1.75
CA TYR A 29 -9.31 -2.19 -1.23
C TYR A 29 -9.27 -3.52 -1.99
N LYS A 30 -9.18 -3.45 -3.30
CA LYS A 30 -9.12 -4.68 -4.11
C LYS A 30 -7.90 -5.52 -3.78
N VAL A 31 -6.75 -4.88 -3.64
CA VAL A 31 -5.53 -5.61 -3.34
C VAL A 31 -5.58 -6.17 -1.93
N ALA A 32 -5.95 -5.35 -0.96
CA ALA A 32 -5.98 -5.80 0.43
C ALA A 32 -6.98 -6.95 0.62
N SER A 33 -8.12 -6.89 -0.07
CA SER A 33 -9.14 -7.93 0.04
C SER A 33 -8.67 -9.25 -0.55
N ALA A 34 -7.70 -9.23 -1.44
CA ALA A 34 -7.12 -10.46 -1.97
C ALA A 34 -6.26 -11.16 -0.92
N TYR A 35 -5.72 -10.42 0.03
CA TYR A 35 -4.86 -10.97 1.08
C TYR A 35 -5.63 -11.23 2.38
N LEU A 36 -6.56 -10.34 2.73
CA LEU A 36 -7.18 -10.34 4.05
C LEU A 36 -8.68 -10.63 3.90
N LYS A 37 -9.23 -11.38 4.85
CA LYS A 37 -10.58 -11.90 4.68
C LYS A 37 -11.65 -11.10 5.40
N ASN A 38 -11.28 -10.27 6.36
CA ASN A 38 -12.29 -9.48 7.04
C ASN A 38 -12.04 -8.00 6.83
N ASP A 39 -13.12 -7.24 6.93
CA ASP A 39 -13.10 -5.82 6.59
C ASP A 39 -12.26 -5.01 7.57
N GLU A 40 -12.20 -5.42 8.83
CA GLU A 40 -11.40 -4.70 9.81
C GLU A 40 -9.92 -4.74 9.44
N ASP A 41 -9.43 -5.91 9.06
CA ASP A 41 -8.04 -6.05 8.68
C ASP A 41 -7.74 -5.27 7.39
N VAL A 42 -8.68 -5.30 6.45
CA VAL A 42 -8.52 -4.53 5.21
C VAL A 42 -8.40 -3.04 5.53
N ALA A 43 -9.29 -2.55 6.38
CA ALA A 43 -9.26 -1.14 6.76
C ALA A 43 -7.96 -0.77 7.46
N ASP A 44 -7.50 -1.63 8.36
CA ASP A 44 -6.23 -1.40 9.06
C ASP A 44 -5.07 -1.32 8.09
N ALA A 45 -5.02 -2.24 7.14
CA ALA A 45 -3.93 -2.25 6.16
C ALA A 45 -3.94 -0.97 5.32
N ILE A 46 -5.12 -0.53 4.93
CA ILE A 46 -5.24 0.68 4.13
C ILE A 46 -4.83 1.91 4.93
N GLN A 47 -5.29 2.02 6.17
CA GLN A 47 -4.92 3.15 7.00
C GLN A 47 -3.42 3.21 7.26
N ASP A 48 -2.83 2.07 7.57
CA ASP A 48 -1.39 2.01 7.79
C ASP A 48 -0.63 2.39 6.53
N THR A 49 -1.15 1.98 5.37
CA THR A 49 -0.53 2.32 4.10
C THR A 49 -0.59 3.82 3.85
N ILE A 50 -1.73 4.43 4.10
CA ILE A 50 -1.88 5.87 3.90
C ILE A 50 -0.91 6.64 4.79
N LEU A 51 -0.81 6.23 6.04
CA LEU A 51 0.12 6.87 6.97
C LEU A 51 1.57 6.71 6.51
N SER A 52 1.94 5.50 6.09
CA SER A 52 3.30 5.28 5.57
C SER A 52 3.58 6.11 4.34
N CYS A 53 2.60 6.22 3.45
CA CYS A 53 2.75 7.05 2.26
C CYS A 53 2.97 8.51 2.64
N TYR A 54 2.21 8.99 3.61
CA TYR A 54 2.34 10.38 4.06
C TYR A 54 3.74 10.63 4.61
N GLU A 55 4.22 9.71 5.43
CA GLU A 55 5.50 9.88 6.09
C GLU A 55 6.69 9.73 5.14
N ASN A 56 6.53 8.96 4.07
CA ASN A 56 7.65 8.58 3.22
C ASN A 56 7.52 9.06 1.77
N LEU A 57 6.55 9.91 1.49
CA LEU A 57 6.29 10.32 0.11
C LEU A 57 7.52 10.94 -0.55
N LYS A 58 8.30 11.67 0.21
CA LYS A 58 9.49 12.32 -0.36
C LYS A 58 10.57 11.34 -0.74
N SER A 59 10.52 10.11 -0.23
CA SER A 59 11.48 9.10 -0.62
C SER A 59 11.19 8.51 -2.00
N LEU A 60 9.99 8.74 -2.52
CA LEU A 60 9.66 8.29 -3.86
C LEU A 60 10.38 9.17 -4.88
N LYS A 61 11.31 8.58 -5.60
CA LYS A 61 12.17 9.36 -6.48
C LYS A 61 11.50 9.75 -7.78
N GLN A 62 10.69 8.85 -8.35
CA GLN A 62 10.01 9.12 -9.60
C GLN A 62 8.52 9.02 -9.42
N ASN A 63 7.83 10.10 -9.68
CA ASN A 63 6.40 10.19 -9.43
C ASN A 63 5.61 9.16 -10.22
N ARG A 64 6.09 8.77 -11.39
CA ARG A 64 5.37 7.80 -12.21
C ARG A 64 5.26 6.43 -11.56
N TYR A 65 6.12 6.14 -10.58
CA TYR A 65 6.07 4.87 -9.87
C TYR A 65 5.25 4.93 -8.58
N PHE A 66 4.51 6.02 -8.39
CA PHE A 66 3.75 6.21 -7.17
C PHE A 66 2.83 5.02 -6.87
N LYS A 67 2.04 4.60 -7.85
CA LYS A 67 1.08 3.53 -7.60
C LYS A 67 1.77 2.22 -7.24
N THR A 68 2.82 1.88 -7.95
CA THR A 68 3.59 0.68 -7.66
C THR A 68 4.17 0.73 -6.25
N TRP A 69 4.73 1.87 -5.90
CA TRP A 69 5.32 2.09 -4.59
C TRP A 69 4.27 1.95 -3.48
N MET A 70 3.12 2.58 -3.66
CA MET A 70 2.05 2.54 -2.69
C MET A 70 1.50 1.12 -2.50
N ILE A 71 1.26 0.41 -3.60
CA ILE A 71 0.73 -0.94 -3.53
C ILE A 71 1.72 -1.88 -2.85
N ARG A 72 3.01 -1.67 -3.07
CA ARG A 72 4.02 -2.47 -2.39
C ARG A 72 3.96 -2.26 -0.88
N ILE A 73 3.79 -1.03 -0.45
CA ILE A 73 3.61 -0.73 0.97
C ILE A 73 2.38 -1.46 1.50
N LEU A 74 1.28 -1.39 0.74
CA LEU A 74 0.04 -2.05 1.15
C LEU A 74 0.21 -3.55 1.30
N ILE A 75 0.86 -4.18 0.35
CA ILE A 75 1.09 -5.63 0.40
C ILE A 75 1.92 -5.98 1.63
N ASN A 76 2.92 -5.18 1.94
CA ASN A 76 3.72 -5.43 3.14
C ASN A 76 2.88 -5.32 4.41
N LYS A 77 1.96 -4.36 4.46
CA LYS A 77 1.06 -4.25 5.63
C LYS A 77 0.14 -5.45 5.73
N CYS A 78 -0.38 -5.92 4.60
CA CYS A 78 -1.23 -7.11 4.60
C CYS A 78 -0.46 -8.33 5.09
N ARG A 79 0.76 -8.48 4.65
CA ARG A 79 1.60 -9.60 5.09
C ARG A 79 1.88 -9.52 6.59
N ASP A 80 2.11 -8.34 7.10
CA ASP A 80 2.33 -8.17 8.54
C ASP A 80 1.12 -8.63 9.33
N ILE A 81 -0.07 -8.29 8.88
CA ILE A 81 -1.29 -8.70 9.56
C ILE A 81 -1.43 -10.23 9.52
N LEU A 82 -1.20 -10.83 8.37
CA LEU A 82 -1.27 -12.28 8.24
C LEU A 82 -0.25 -12.97 9.12
N GLN A 83 0.93 -12.41 9.21
CA GLN A 83 1.98 -12.97 10.03
C GLN A 83 1.58 -12.99 11.51
N ARG A 84 1.00 -11.90 11.98
CA ARG A 84 0.55 -11.82 13.37
C ARG A 84 -0.55 -12.82 13.63
N LYS A 85 -1.48 -12.99 12.70
CA LYS A 85 -2.56 -13.95 12.87
C LYS A 85 -2.06 -15.38 12.85
N LYS A 86 -1.06 -15.65 12.04
CA LYS A 86 -0.46 -16.96 11.98
C LYS A 86 0.13 -17.35 13.32
N GLN A 87 0.76 -16.43 13.99
CA GLN A 87 1.35 -16.70 15.30
C GLN A 87 0.29 -17.07 16.33
N ILE A 88 -0.91 -16.53 16.18
CA ILE A 88 -1.99 -16.79 17.12
C ILE A 88 -2.67 -18.13 16.83
N THR A 89 -2.87 -18.46 15.57
CA THR A 89 -3.72 -19.58 15.17
C THR A 89 -2.95 -20.84 14.83
N TYR A 90 -1.64 -20.79 14.78
CA TYR A 90 -0.81 -21.91 14.34
C TYR A 90 -1.12 -22.37 12.94
N THR A 91 -1.58 -21.49 12.13
CA THR A 91 -1.82 -21.81 10.74
C THR A 91 -0.49 -21.92 10.03
N ASP A 92 -0.23 -23.07 9.44
CA ASP A 92 1.05 -23.32 8.81
C ASP A 92 1.14 -22.79 7.41
N GLN A 93 0.00 -22.54 6.81
CA GLN A 93 -0.01 -22.16 5.40
C GLN A 93 -0.32 -20.70 5.27
N LEU A 94 0.58 -20.01 4.59
CA LEU A 94 0.30 -18.66 4.16
C LEU A 94 -0.55 -18.72 2.90
N PRO A 95 -1.45 -17.76 2.73
CA PRO A 95 -2.21 -17.71 1.49
C PRO A 95 -1.25 -17.57 0.31
N GLU A 96 -1.67 -18.13 -0.81
CA GLU A 96 -0.92 -17.91 -2.02
C GLU A 96 -0.79 -16.43 -2.30
N MET A 97 0.39 -16.03 -2.74
CA MET A 97 0.61 -14.62 -3.03
C MET A 97 -0.10 -14.27 -4.31
N PRO A 98 -0.96 -13.24 -4.28
CA PRO A 98 -1.56 -12.78 -5.52
C PRO A 98 -0.49 -12.30 -6.49
N PHE A 99 -0.77 -12.42 -7.76
CA PHE A 99 0.20 -12.01 -8.78
C PHE A 99 0.54 -10.52 -8.71
N TYR A 100 -0.25 -9.75 -7.98
CA TYR A 100 0.02 -8.33 -7.80
C TYR A 100 1.42 -8.07 -7.29
N GLU A 101 1.92 -8.95 -6.46
CA GLU A 101 3.24 -8.73 -5.89
C GLU A 101 4.30 -8.76 -6.98
N GLU A 102 4.21 -9.70 -7.91
CA GLU A 102 5.15 -9.74 -9.02
C GLU A 102 4.99 -8.53 -9.92
N GLU A 103 3.75 -8.14 -10.15
CA GLU A 103 3.46 -7.02 -11.03
C GLU A 103 4.01 -5.71 -10.46
N TYR A 104 3.95 -5.55 -9.15
CA TYR A 104 4.36 -4.31 -8.50
C TYR A 104 5.76 -4.36 -7.93
N ALA A 105 6.42 -5.49 -7.98
CA ALA A 105 7.78 -5.61 -7.52
C ALA A 105 8.70 -5.10 -8.61
N SER A 106 9.27 -3.93 -8.41
CA SER A 106 10.10 -3.31 -9.42
C SER A 106 11.52 -3.19 -8.91
N LYS A 107 12.46 -3.44 -9.79
CA LYS A 107 13.86 -3.27 -9.44
C LYS A 107 14.28 -1.81 -9.46
N GLU A 108 13.44 -0.95 -9.97
CA GLU A 108 13.78 0.45 -10.16
C GLU A 108 13.56 1.29 -8.92
N TRP A 109 12.92 0.73 -7.90
CA TRP A 109 12.76 1.42 -6.64
C TRP A 109 12.94 0.43 -5.51
N ALA A 110 13.48 0.91 -4.41
CA ALA A 110 13.71 0.08 -3.24
C ALA A 110 12.54 0.22 -2.29
N PRO A 111 12.12 -0.88 -1.68
CA PRO A 111 11.09 -0.76 -0.62
C PRO A 111 11.65 0.08 0.51
N VAL A 112 10.78 0.82 1.09
CA VAL A 112 11.16 1.64 2.21
C VAL A 112 11.30 0.81 3.46
#